data_bd0a5f328b58ce4ceedd13b8b8640708
#
_entry.id   bd0a5f328b58ce4ceedd13b8b8640708
#
_cell.length_a   1.000
_cell.length_b   1.000
_cell.length_c   1.000
_cell.angle_alpha   90.00
_cell.angle_beta   90.00
_cell.angle_gamma   90.00
#
_symmetry.space_group_name_H-M   'P 1'
#
loop_
_entity.id
_entity.type
_entity.pdbx_description
1 polymer ?
#
loop_
_entity_poly.entity_id
_entity_poly.type
_entity_poly.pdbx_seq_one_letter_code
_entity_poly.pdbx_strand_id
1 'polypeptide(L)'
;MITDLLRNDLGQFCETGSVTVTELCGLHSFNNVHHLISTIEGKLSAGVSAGQMLLATSPGGSITGAPKKRAVEVIAELESTPRGAYCGSLFILGGNGWLQSSIAIRTLEVTGDTVYCWGGGGITASSEWQAEYQETLDKVGPIMAALEECQSVFG
;
A
#
# COMPACT_ATOMS: atom_id res chain seq x y z
N MET A 1 -10.85 3.52 -8.48
CA MET A 1 -10.77 3.57 -6.99
C MET A 1 -9.35 3.94 -6.49
N ILE A 2 -8.31 3.08 -6.61
CA ILE A 2 -6.94 3.39 -6.08
C ILE A 2 -6.40 4.69 -6.66
N THR A 3 -6.50 4.90 -7.97
CA THR A 3 -6.09 6.13 -8.67
C THR A 3 -6.77 7.36 -8.09
N ASP A 4 -8.08 7.30 -7.80
CA ASP A 4 -8.82 8.43 -7.26
C ASP A 4 -8.43 8.76 -5.81
N LEU A 5 -8.15 7.74 -5.01
CA LEU A 5 -7.66 7.92 -3.64
C LEU A 5 -6.28 8.60 -3.64
N LEU A 6 -5.37 8.17 -4.52
CA LEU A 6 -4.05 8.81 -4.67
C LEU A 6 -4.14 10.24 -5.22
N ARG A 7 -5.03 10.48 -6.19
CA ARG A 7 -5.29 11.86 -6.66
C ARG A 7 -5.79 12.77 -5.55
N ASN A 8 -6.68 12.26 -4.71
CA ASN A 8 -7.19 13.00 -3.56
C ASN A 8 -6.09 13.28 -2.54
N ASP A 9 -5.27 12.29 -2.21
CA ASP A 9 -4.15 12.46 -1.27
C ASP A 9 -3.13 13.49 -1.80
N LEU A 10 -2.71 13.40 -3.07
CA LEU A 10 -1.81 14.39 -3.69
C LEU A 10 -2.44 15.78 -3.82
N GLY A 11 -3.73 15.85 -4.14
CA GLY A 11 -4.45 17.12 -4.35
C GLY A 11 -4.47 18.04 -3.13
N GLN A 12 -4.26 17.51 -1.93
CA GLN A 12 -4.19 18.29 -0.70
C GLN A 12 -2.87 19.07 -0.56
N PHE A 13 -1.80 18.66 -1.25
CA PHE A 13 -0.45 19.18 -1.10
C PHE A 13 0.13 19.76 -2.40
N CYS A 14 -0.53 19.52 -3.51
CA CYS A 14 -0.09 20.00 -4.82
C CYS A 14 -0.80 21.30 -5.22
N GLU A 15 -0.17 22.05 -6.11
CA GLU A 15 -0.76 23.24 -6.74
C GLU A 15 -2.08 22.87 -7.40
N THR A 16 -3.08 23.74 -7.27
CA THR A 16 -4.40 23.51 -7.85
C THR A 16 -4.30 23.26 -9.36
N GLY A 17 -4.88 22.16 -9.83
CA GLY A 17 -4.87 21.77 -11.24
C GLY A 17 -3.58 21.09 -11.72
N SER A 18 -2.55 20.92 -10.87
CA SER A 18 -1.31 20.27 -11.25
C SER A 18 -1.35 18.73 -11.18
N VAL A 19 -2.33 18.18 -10.46
CA VAL A 19 -2.45 16.72 -10.32
C VAL A 19 -3.06 16.12 -11.59
N THR A 20 -2.28 15.32 -12.29
CA THR A 20 -2.63 14.66 -13.56
C THR A 20 -2.39 13.17 -13.50
N VAL A 21 -3.18 12.40 -14.22
CA VAL A 21 -2.96 10.98 -14.45
C VAL A 21 -2.24 10.84 -15.79
N THR A 22 -0.96 10.55 -15.76
CA THR A 22 -0.13 10.44 -16.97
C THR A 22 -0.23 9.06 -17.61
N GLU A 23 -0.59 8.05 -16.81
CA GLU A 23 -0.92 6.72 -17.28
C GLU A 23 -2.09 6.15 -16.46
N LEU A 24 -3.09 5.59 -17.12
CA LEU A 24 -4.24 4.95 -16.48
C LEU A 24 -4.36 3.49 -16.90
N CYS A 25 -4.18 2.57 -15.93
CA CYS A 25 -4.31 1.13 -16.13
C CYS A 25 -3.47 0.60 -17.32
N GLY A 26 -2.25 1.14 -17.51
CA GLY A 26 -1.31 0.63 -18.50
C GLY A 26 -0.90 -0.81 -18.17
N LEU A 27 -0.91 -1.70 -19.17
CA LEU A 27 -0.49 -3.09 -18.99
C LEU A 27 1.03 -3.20 -19.00
N HIS A 28 1.63 -3.48 -17.85
CA HIS A 28 3.05 -3.73 -17.71
C HIS A 28 3.33 -5.20 -17.47
N SER A 29 4.16 -5.79 -18.32
CA SER A 29 4.53 -7.20 -18.27
C SER A 29 5.89 -7.36 -17.58
N PHE A 30 5.92 -8.16 -16.52
CA PHE A 30 7.13 -8.59 -15.83
C PHE A 30 7.34 -10.10 -16.06
N ASN A 31 8.48 -10.64 -15.67
CA ASN A 31 8.84 -12.03 -15.98
C ASN A 31 7.77 -13.05 -15.57
N ASN A 32 7.10 -12.85 -14.44
CA ASN A 32 6.17 -13.83 -13.86
C ASN A 32 4.75 -13.29 -13.68
N VAL A 33 4.50 -12.03 -14.02
CA VAL A 33 3.20 -11.40 -13.73
C VAL A 33 2.94 -10.20 -14.64
N HIS A 34 1.67 -9.92 -14.89
CA HIS A 34 1.21 -8.70 -15.56
C HIS A 34 0.52 -7.80 -14.54
N HIS A 35 0.84 -6.52 -14.56
CA HIS A 35 0.20 -5.52 -13.71
C HIS A 35 -0.46 -4.43 -14.54
N LEU A 36 -1.62 -3.98 -14.07
CA LEU A 36 -2.21 -2.73 -14.52
C LEU A 36 -1.65 -1.60 -13.65
N ILE A 37 -0.87 -0.72 -14.24
CA ILE A 37 -0.20 0.38 -13.55
C ILE A 37 -0.87 1.69 -13.93
N SER A 38 -1.05 2.57 -12.95
CA SER A 38 -1.45 3.95 -13.16
C SER A 38 -0.40 4.88 -12.55
N THR A 39 -0.06 5.93 -13.27
CA THR A 39 0.91 6.94 -12.84
C THR A 39 0.18 8.27 -12.62
N ILE A 40 0.40 8.86 -11.45
CA ILE A 40 -0.19 10.14 -11.07
C ILE A 40 0.96 11.08 -10.70
N GLU A 41 0.94 12.26 -11.27
CA GLU A 41 1.93 13.29 -11.04
C GLU A 41 1.28 14.56 -10.51
N GLY A 42 2.02 15.32 -9.71
CA GLY A 42 1.56 16.59 -9.18
C GLY A 42 2.75 17.45 -8.75
N LYS A 43 2.59 18.77 -8.87
CA LYS A 43 3.57 19.74 -8.43
C LYS A 43 3.25 20.18 -7.00
N LEU A 44 4.16 19.94 -6.06
CA LEU A 44 3.96 20.36 -4.68
C LEU A 44 3.79 21.86 -4.57
N SER A 45 2.88 22.30 -3.72
CA SER A 45 2.66 23.70 -3.39
C SER A 45 3.90 24.29 -2.71
N ALA A 46 4.11 25.59 -2.89
CA ALA A 46 5.21 26.30 -2.28
C ALA A 46 5.24 26.11 -0.75
N GLY A 47 6.40 25.76 -0.22
CA GLY A 47 6.61 25.51 1.22
C GLY A 47 6.25 24.11 1.71
N VAL A 48 5.70 23.25 0.85
CA VAL A 48 5.43 21.84 1.20
C VAL A 48 6.64 20.99 0.80
N SER A 49 7.20 20.26 1.76
CA SER A 49 8.24 19.26 1.47
C SER A 49 7.64 17.88 1.19
N ALA A 50 8.38 17.05 0.44
CA ALA A 50 7.96 15.67 0.17
C ALA A 50 7.77 14.86 1.47
N GLY A 51 8.60 15.10 2.49
CA GLY A 51 8.46 14.45 3.79
C GLY A 51 7.19 14.86 4.53
N GLN A 52 6.81 16.13 4.52
CA GLN A 52 5.54 16.59 5.09
C GLN A 52 4.34 15.98 4.37
N MET A 53 4.38 15.92 3.03
CA MET A 53 3.33 15.27 2.24
C MET A 53 3.22 13.78 2.61
N LEU A 54 4.33 13.04 2.66
CA LEU A 54 4.32 11.62 3.02
C LEU A 54 3.71 11.39 4.40
N LEU A 55 4.13 12.13 5.42
CA LEU A 55 3.62 11.99 6.78
C LEU A 55 2.12 12.31 6.88
N ALA A 56 1.66 13.34 6.20
CA ALA A 56 0.26 13.77 6.24
C ALA A 56 -0.67 12.85 5.43
N THR A 57 -0.16 12.19 4.38
CA THR A 57 -0.93 11.22 3.60
C THR A 57 -0.87 9.81 4.15
N SER A 58 0.04 9.51 5.08
CA SER A 58 0.17 8.20 5.73
C SER A 58 -0.83 8.03 6.90
N PRO A 59 -1.46 6.85 7.03
CA PRO A 59 -1.48 5.77 6.06
C PRO A 59 -2.25 6.15 4.79
N GLY A 60 -1.81 5.61 3.64
CA GLY A 60 -2.43 5.93 2.35
C GLY A 60 -3.91 5.55 2.26
N GLY A 61 -4.71 6.33 1.53
CA GLY A 61 -6.12 6.02 1.30
C GLY A 61 -6.34 4.68 0.60
N SER A 62 -5.39 4.25 -0.23
CA SER A 62 -5.45 2.99 -0.99
C SER A 62 -5.38 1.73 -0.12
N ILE A 63 -4.88 1.86 1.12
CA ILE A 63 -4.72 0.74 2.07
C ILE A 63 -5.61 0.86 3.31
N THR A 64 -6.32 1.97 3.45
CA THR A 64 -7.27 2.20 4.54
C THR A 64 -8.70 2.28 4.02
N GLY A 65 -8.97 3.21 3.13
CA GLY A 65 -10.29 3.48 2.59
C GLY A 65 -10.67 4.96 2.67
N ALA A 66 -11.87 5.27 2.22
CA ALA A 66 -12.43 6.61 2.26
C ALA A 66 -13.86 6.58 2.85
N PRO A 67 -14.19 7.54 3.75
CA PRO A 67 -13.34 8.57 4.36
C PRO A 67 -12.26 7.98 5.27
N LYS A 68 -11.02 8.42 5.13
CA LYS A 68 -9.83 7.82 5.78
C LYS A 68 -9.99 7.63 7.28
N LYS A 69 -10.43 8.67 8.01
CA LYS A 69 -10.60 8.61 9.47
C LYS A 69 -11.54 7.46 9.88
N ARG A 70 -12.73 7.38 9.24
CA ARG A 70 -13.70 6.33 9.58
C ARG A 70 -13.21 4.94 9.19
N ALA A 71 -12.51 4.82 8.05
CA ALA A 71 -11.90 3.55 7.63
C ALA A 71 -10.88 3.05 8.66
N VAL A 72 -10.01 3.92 9.17
CA VAL A 72 -9.02 3.56 10.22
C VAL A 72 -9.72 3.14 11.52
N GLU A 73 -10.80 3.83 11.93
CA GLU A 73 -11.59 3.45 13.09
C GLU A 73 -12.20 2.04 12.93
N VAL A 74 -12.79 1.75 11.76
CA VAL A 74 -13.38 0.44 11.46
C VAL A 74 -12.30 -0.66 11.44
N ILE A 75 -11.14 -0.40 10.86
CA ILE A 75 -10.01 -1.33 10.88
C ILE A 75 -9.63 -1.66 12.34
N ALA A 76 -9.51 -0.64 13.20
CA ALA A 76 -9.18 -0.85 14.61
C ALA A 76 -10.28 -1.59 15.40
N GLU A 77 -11.54 -1.45 14.97
CA GLU A 77 -12.67 -2.18 15.58
C GLU A 77 -12.72 -3.67 15.17
N LEU A 78 -12.36 -3.97 13.91
CA LEU A 78 -12.56 -5.30 13.31
C LEU A 78 -11.31 -6.19 13.32
N GLU A 79 -10.13 -5.61 13.16
CA GLU A 79 -8.88 -6.37 13.13
C GLU A 79 -8.41 -6.67 14.55
N SER A 80 -8.32 -7.95 14.88
CA SER A 80 -7.90 -8.41 16.21
C SER A 80 -6.40 -8.25 16.49
N THR A 81 -5.60 -8.11 15.41
CA THR A 81 -4.14 -8.00 15.48
C THR A 81 -3.69 -6.68 14.87
N PRO A 82 -2.88 -5.88 15.59
CA PRO A 82 -2.31 -4.66 15.02
C PRO A 82 -1.48 -4.94 13.78
N ARG A 83 -1.60 -4.08 12.78
CA ARG A 83 -0.90 -4.25 11.48
C ARG A 83 0.63 -4.10 11.57
N GLY A 84 1.16 -3.46 12.62
CA GLY A 84 2.58 -3.22 12.77
C GLY A 84 3.16 -2.42 11.58
N ALA A 85 4.20 -2.96 10.95
CA ALA A 85 4.80 -2.38 9.75
C ALA A 85 3.93 -2.53 8.49
N TYR A 86 3.03 -3.51 8.46
CA TYR A 86 2.11 -3.74 7.35
C TYR A 86 1.20 -2.53 7.13
N CYS A 87 1.04 -2.10 5.89
CA CYS A 87 0.34 -0.89 5.47
C CYS A 87 1.01 0.44 5.90
N GLY A 88 2.20 0.37 6.48
CA GLY A 88 3.06 1.54 6.67
C GLY A 88 3.80 1.93 5.40
N SER A 89 4.77 2.83 5.53
CA SER A 89 5.60 3.29 4.43
C SER A 89 7.07 3.15 4.76
N LEU A 90 7.82 2.45 3.90
CA LEU A 90 9.27 2.52 3.88
C LEU A 90 9.68 3.71 3.01
N PHE A 91 10.61 4.52 3.46
CA PHE A 91 11.07 5.66 2.68
C PHE A 91 12.55 5.95 2.82
N ILE A 92 13.10 6.59 1.78
CA ILE A 92 14.44 7.16 1.77
C ILE A 92 14.29 8.65 1.50
N LEU A 93 14.85 9.49 2.36
CA LEU A 93 14.87 10.95 2.23
C LEU A 93 16.31 11.42 2.05
N GLY A 94 16.60 12.03 0.92
CA GLY A 94 17.89 12.65 0.63
C GLY A 94 18.00 14.04 1.23
N GLY A 95 19.23 14.47 1.55
CA GLY A 95 19.50 15.81 2.07
C GLY A 95 19.18 16.96 1.12
N ASN A 96 18.96 16.66 -0.17
CA ASN A 96 18.49 17.59 -1.19
C ASN A 96 16.96 17.70 -1.29
N GLY A 97 16.21 17.02 -0.38
CA GLY A 97 14.75 17.00 -0.39
C GLY A 97 14.14 15.92 -1.27
N TRP A 98 14.95 15.13 -2.01
CA TRP A 98 14.45 13.98 -2.75
C TRP A 98 13.91 12.93 -1.78
N LEU A 99 12.75 12.35 -2.12
CA LEU A 99 12.13 11.30 -1.33
C LEU A 99 11.60 10.19 -2.26
N GLN A 100 11.87 8.96 -1.88
CA GLN A 100 11.23 7.78 -2.46
C GLN A 100 10.57 6.98 -1.34
N SER A 101 9.37 6.48 -1.58
CA SER A 101 8.66 5.65 -0.60
C SER A 101 7.96 4.49 -1.29
N SER A 102 7.73 3.43 -0.50
CA SER A 102 6.93 2.27 -0.90
C SER A 102 6.00 1.88 0.24
N ILE A 103 4.77 1.53 -0.08
CA ILE A 103 3.83 1.00 0.90
C ILE A 103 4.24 -0.44 1.24
N ALA A 104 4.29 -0.76 2.52
CA ALA A 104 4.60 -2.09 3.04
C ALA A 104 3.37 -2.99 2.93
N ILE A 105 3.18 -3.60 1.77
CA ILE A 105 2.18 -4.65 1.52
C ILE A 105 2.88 -5.99 1.33
N ARG A 106 2.17 -7.12 1.51
CA ARG A 106 2.75 -8.47 1.45
C ARG A 106 4.01 -8.56 2.32
N THR A 107 3.88 -8.11 3.57
CA THR A 107 4.99 -7.87 4.48
C THR A 107 5.22 -9.09 5.35
N LEU A 108 6.48 -9.41 5.57
CA LEU A 108 6.93 -10.35 6.58
C LEU A 108 7.46 -9.57 7.78
N GLU A 109 7.07 -9.98 8.97
CA GLU A 109 7.60 -9.46 10.23
C GLU A 109 8.13 -10.63 11.07
N VAL A 110 9.36 -10.53 11.53
CA VAL A 110 10.00 -11.55 12.35
C VAL A 110 10.15 -11.03 13.77
N THR A 111 9.52 -11.73 14.71
CA THR A 111 9.58 -11.37 16.13
C THR A 111 9.94 -12.63 16.94
N GLY A 112 11.16 -12.66 17.47
CA GLY A 112 11.69 -13.87 18.10
C GLY A 112 11.72 -15.05 17.11
N ASP A 113 11.06 -16.14 17.44
CA ASP A 113 11.00 -17.37 16.63
C ASP A 113 9.73 -17.42 15.75
N THR A 114 8.97 -16.33 15.67
CA THR A 114 7.71 -16.29 14.93
C THR A 114 7.82 -15.37 13.72
N VAL A 115 7.35 -15.87 12.58
CA VAL A 115 7.23 -15.10 11.34
C VAL A 115 5.75 -14.81 11.07
N TYR A 116 5.41 -13.55 11.00
CA TYR A 116 4.08 -13.07 10.60
C TYR A 116 4.10 -12.74 9.12
N CYS A 117 3.13 -13.25 8.37
CA CYS A 117 2.94 -12.93 6.96
C CYS A 117 1.66 -12.11 6.79
N TRP A 118 1.81 -10.89 6.29
CA TRP A 118 0.72 -9.94 6.17
C TRP A 118 0.30 -9.78 4.71
N GLY A 119 -1.00 -9.92 4.47
CA GLY A 119 -1.62 -9.66 3.19
C GLY A 119 -3.07 -9.24 3.32
N GLY A 120 -3.64 -8.67 2.28
CA GLY A 120 -5.03 -8.23 2.27
C GLY A 120 -5.48 -7.74 0.89
N GLY A 121 -6.74 -7.38 0.79
CA GLY A 121 -7.40 -6.87 -0.41
C GLY A 121 -8.16 -5.58 -0.16
N GLY A 122 -8.73 -5.02 -1.22
CA GLY A 122 -9.57 -3.83 -1.17
C GLY A 122 -11.06 -4.24 -1.24
N ILE A 123 -11.79 -4.02 -0.16
CA ILE A 123 -13.20 -4.37 -0.06
C ILE A 123 -14.07 -3.22 -0.53
N THR A 124 -15.02 -3.50 -1.40
CA THR A 124 -16.02 -2.57 -1.93
C THR A 124 -17.44 -3.11 -1.69
N ALA A 125 -18.45 -2.28 -1.95
CA ALA A 125 -19.85 -2.70 -1.82
C ALA A 125 -20.25 -3.88 -2.75
N SER A 126 -19.48 -4.10 -3.81
CA SER A 126 -19.70 -5.21 -4.77
C SER A 126 -18.78 -6.42 -4.52
N SER A 127 -17.96 -6.39 -3.47
CA SER A 127 -17.06 -7.50 -3.14
C SER A 127 -17.85 -8.70 -2.61
N GLU A 128 -17.44 -9.88 -3.08
CA GLU A 128 -17.91 -11.17 -2.55
C GLU A 128 -16.84 -11.70 -1.58
N TRP A 129 -17.20 -11.92 -0.32
CA TRP A 129 -16.23 -12.22 0.74
C TRP A 129 -15.35 -13.44 0.45
N GLN A 130 -15.88 -14.48 -0.20
CA GLN A 130 -15.12 -15.68 -0.56
C GLN A 130 -14.02 -15.36 -1.57
N ALA A 131 -14.34 -14.52 -2.58
CA ALA A 131 -13.39 -14.11 -3.60
C ALA A 131 -12.29 -13.23 -3.01
N GLU A 132 -12.62 -12.27 -2.14
CA GLU A 132 -11.66 -11.40 -1.46
C GLU A 132 -10.73 -12.19 -0.52
N TYR A 133 -11.28 -13.18 0.19
CA TYR A 133 -10.49 -14.05 1.04
C TYR A 133 -9.52 -14.92 0.22
N GLN A 134 -10.01 -15.52 -0.89
CA GLN A 134 -9.17 -16.29 -1.79
C GLN A 134 -8.06 -15.43 -2.41
N GLU A 135 -8.39 -14.23 -2.85
CA GLU A 135 -7.38 -13.27 -3.37
C GLU A 135 -6.30 -12.95 -2.33
N THR A 136 -6.67 -12.83 -1.06
CA THR A 136 -5.70 -12.64 0.02
C THR A 136 -4.75 -13.84 0.15
N LEU A 137 -5.29 -15.06 0.11
CA LEU A 137 -4.48 -16.29 0.15
C LEU A 137 -3.57 -16.40 -1.08
N ASP A 138 -4.05 -16.07 -2.26
CA ASP A 138 -3.27 -16.09 -3.50
C ASP A 138 -2.10 -15.10 -3.45
N LYS A 139 -2.27 -13.98 -2.75
CA LYS A 139 -1.23 -12.96 -2.56
C LYS A 139 -0.12 -13.40 -1.60
N VAL A 140 -0.44 -14.13 -0.54
CA VAL A 140 0.54 -14.53 0.49
C VAL A 140 1.03 -15.96 0.31
N GLY A 141 0.29 -16.81 -0.37
CA GLY A 141 0.61 -18.23 -0.58
C GLY A 141 2.02 -18.49 -1.12
N PRO A 142 2.47 -17.81 -2.18
CA PRO A 142 3.83 -17.98 -2.68
C PRO A 142 4.92 -17.62 -1.66
N ILE A 143 4.65 -16.60 -0.82
CA ILE A 143 5.58 -16.18 0.24
C ILE A 143 5.64 -17.24 1.34
N MET A 144 4.49 -17.76 1.77
CA MET A 144 4.39 -18.79 2.79
C MET A 144 5.06 -20.09 2.31
N ALA A 145 4.81 -20.51 1.08
CA ALA A 145 5.44 -21.70 0.51
C ALA A 145 6.97 -21.58 0.46
N ALA A 146 7.49 -20.41 0.09
CA ALA A 146 8.94 -20.16 0.09
C ALA A 146 9.54 -20.23 1.50
N LEU A 147 8.82 -19.76 2.54
CA LEU A 147 9.26 -19.87 3.93
C LEU A 147 9.30 -21.32 4.41
N GLU A 148 8.28 -22.12 4.09
CA GLU A 148 8.22 -23.55 4.42
C GLU A 148 9.36 -24.32 3.73
N GLU A 149 9.66 -23.99 2.48
CA GLU A 149 10.77 -24.58 1.74
C GLU A 149 12.12 -24.21 2.39
N CYS A 150 12.33 -22.96 2.77
CA CYS A 150 13.53 -22.53 3.50
C CYS A 150 13.68 -23.28 4.83
N GLN A 151 12.61 -23.46 5.60
CA GLN A 151 12.66 -24.18 6.86
C GLN A 151 13.07 -25.65 6.65
N SER A 152 12.62 -26.28 5.57
CA SER A 152 12.99 -27.67 5.25
C SER A 152 14.47 -27.84 4.88
N VAL A 153 15.13 -26.77 4.43
CA VAL A 153 16.55 -26.80 4.02
C VAL A 153 17.49 -26.45 5.18
N PHE A 154 17.07 -25.60 6.10
CA PHE A 154 17.93 -25.06 7.18
C PHE A 154 17.54 -25.52 8.61
N GLY A 155 16.43 -26.21 8.76
CA GLY A 155 15.97 -26.81 10.03
C GLY A 155 16.38 -28.26 10.09
#